data_2355d9dd91afe5665a691b7898cb159b
#
_entry.id   2355d9dd91afe5665a691b7898cb159b
#
_cell.length_a   1.000
_cell.length_b   1.000
_cell.length_c   1.000
_cell.angle_alpha   90.00
_cell.angle_beta   90.00
_cell.angle_gamma   90.00
#
_symmetry.space_group_name_H-M   'P 1'
#
loop_
_entity.id
_entity.type
_entity.pdbx_description
1 polymer ?
#
loop_
_entity_poly.entity_id
_entity_poly.type
_entity_poly.pdbx_seq_one_letter_code
_entity_poly.pdbx_strand_id
1 'polypeptide(L)'
;LVDADLVGLDGWHIQRMIDEVRNPGISMVIGLRDKGNKFLNMLMPYFPLNGGERAFEKSVFFNIIKNPLISGWGLESVMNDYCKKKTLMVKKIRLDGLDHIGLQTKKYGLGAFLKEIIDVLSTKVKLIKVRYD
;
A
#
# COMPACT_ATOMS: atom_id res chain seq x y z
N LEU A 1 -1.20 8.51 3.70
CA LEU A 1 0.00 7.72 3.97
C LEU A 1 0.95 7.85 2.78
N VAL A 2 2.19 8.16 3.06
CA VAL A 2 3.23 8.34 2.05
C VAL A 2 4.54 7.83 2.64
N ASP A 3 5.31 7.06 1.88
CA ASP A 3 6.63 6.59 2.31
C ASP A 3 7.63 7.74 2.38
N ALA A 4 8.54 7.71 3.35
CA ALA A 4 9.51 8.79 3.58
C ALA A 4 10.73 8.75 2.64
N ASP A 5 10.91 7.67 1.88
CA ASP A 5 12.05 7.42 1.00
C ASP A 5 11.72 7.53 -0.49
N LEU A 6 10.71 8.33 -0.81
CA LEU A 6 10.29 8.59 -2.19
C LEU A 6 11.20 9.60 -2.89
N VAL A 7 11.42 9.33 -4.17
CA VAL A 7 12.09 10.25 -5.11
C VAL A 7 11.07 10.67 -6.17
N GLY A 8 11.06 11.96 -6.50
CA GLY A 8 10.14 12.51 -7.49
C GLY A 8 8.71 12.75 -6.97
N LEU A 9 8.52 12.68 -5.64
CA LEU A 9 7.22 13.04 -5.05
C LEU A 9 6.98 14.54 -5.23
N ASP A 10 5.86 14.88 -5.84
CA ASP A 10 5.38 16.24 -6.04
C ASP A 10 3.96 16.38 -5.50
N GLY A 11 3.56 17.62 -5.21
CA GLY A 11 2.24 17.96 -4.70
C GLY A 11 1.09 17.46 -5.58
N TRP A 12 1.28 17.39 -6.89
CA TRP A 12 0.26 16.89 -7.80
C TRP A 12 -0.05 15.40 -7.61
N HIS A 13 0.94 14.58 -7.22
CA HIS A 13 0.72 13.16 -6.92
C HIS A 13 -0.23 13.01 -5.71
N ILE A 14 0.03 13.82 -4.67
CA ILE A 14 -0.80 13.82 -3.46
C ILE A 14 -2.20 14.34 -3.79
N GLN A 15 -2.29 15.45 -4.51
CA GLN A 15 -3.57 16.05 -4.89
C GLN A 15 -4.40 15.06 -5.71
N ARG A 16 -3.79 14.39 -6.69
CA ARG A 16 -4.47 13.39 -7.51
C ARG A 16 -5.05 12.24 -6.68
N MET A 17 -4.29 11.72 -5.69
CA MET A 17 -4.80 10.67 -4.79
C MET A 17 -5.97 11.18 -3.92
N ILE A 18 -5.89 12.44 -3.45
CA ILE A 18 -6.96 13.07 -2.67
C ILE A 18 -8.21 13.25 -3.50
N ASP A 19 -8.08 13.74 -4.73
CA ASP A 19 -9.22 13.96 -5.62
C ASP A 19 -9.90 12.64 -5.96
N GLU A 20 -9.13 11.58 -6.18
CA GLU A 20 -9.67 10.26 -6.47
C GLU A 20 -10.41 9.65 -5.27
N VAL A 21 -9.91 9.78 -4.05
CA VAL A 21 -10.60 9.25 -2.86
C VAL A 21 -11.84 10.05 -2.48
N ARG A 22 -11.96 11.28 -2.97
CA ARG A 22 -13.17 12.11 -2.79
C ARG A 22 -14.32 11.71 -3.73
N ASN A 23 -14.06 10.91 -4.74
CA ASN A 23 -15.12 10.41 -5.62
C ASN A 23 -16.07 9.51 -4.82
N PRO A 24 -17.40 9.68 -5.00
CA PRO A 24 -18.37 8.89 -4.27
C PRO A 24 -18.15 7.38 -4.41
N GLY A 25 -18.17 6.69 -3.29
CA GLY A 25 -18.03 5.23 -3.23
C GLY A 25 -16.58 4.73 -3.15
N ILE A 26 -15.55 5.56 -3.34
CA ILE A 26 -14.15 5.16 -3.21
C ILE A 26 -13.70 5.39 -1.77
N SER A 27 -13.39 4.31 -1.06
CA SER A 27 -12.94 4.39 0.34
C SER A 27 -11.41 4.41 0.48
N MET A 28 -10.69 3.93 -0.52
CA MET A 28 -9.22 3.95 -0.54
C MET A 28 -8.67 4.04 -1.95
N VAL A 29 -7.61 4.81 -2.12
CA VAL A 29 -6.80 4.90 -3.35
C VAL A 29 -5.39 4.40 -3.04
N ILE A 30 -4.86 3.54 -3.89
CA ILE A 30 -3.47 3.05 -3.82
C ILE A 30 -2.69 3.64 -4.99
N GLY A 31 -1.62 4.35 -4.69
CA GLY A 31 -0.67 4.83 -5.67
C GLY A 31 0.28 3.71 -6.11
N LEU A 32 0.33 3.45 -7.41
CA LEU A 32 1.27 2.50 -8.00
C LEU A 32 2.43 3.28 -8.63
N ARG A 33 3.64 3.01 -8.17
CA ARG A 33 4.87 3.63 -8.67
C ARG A 33 5.21 3.12 -10.07
N ASP A 34 5.89 3.94 -10.86
CA ASP A 34 6.50 3.49 -12.09
C ASP A 34 7.80 2.72 -11.79
N LYS A 35 7.86 1.48 -12.23
CA LYS A 35 9.07 0.63 -12.06
C LYS A 35 10.06 0.77 -13.21
N GLY A 36 9.85 1.71 -14.14
CA GLY A 36 10.69 1.89 -15.31
C GLY A 36 10.68 0.73 -16.32
N ASN A 37 9.99 -0.37 -16.00
CA ASN A 37 9.86 -1.54 -16.85
C ASN A 37 8.38 -1.85 -17.13
N LYS A 38 7.99 -1.83 -18.41
CA LYS A 38 6.60 -2.05 -18.85
C LYS A 38 6.02 -3.39 -18.36
N PHE A 39 6.82 -4.45 -18.35
CA PHE A 39 6.39 -5.78 -17.92
C PHE A 39 6.13 -5.81 -16.40
N LEU A 40 7.02 -5.23 -15.59
CA LEU A 40 6.83 -5.10 -14.15
C LEU A 40 5.61 -4.24 -13.83
N ASN A 41 5.42 -3.13 -14.55
CA ASN A 41 4.27 -2.25 -14.39
C ASN A 41 2.94 -2.94 -14.73
N MET A 42 2.94 -3.87 -15.68
CA MET A 42 1.76 -4.68 -16.01
C MET A 42 1.43 -5.69 -14.90
N LEU A 43 2.44 -6.24 -14.23
CA LEU A 43 2.24 -7.23 -13.16
C LEU A 43 1.90 -6.60 -11.81
N MET A 44 2.30 -5.35 -11.55
CA MET A 44 2.10 -4.66 -10.26
C MET A 44 0.66 -4.68 -9.72
N PRO A 45 -0.40 -4.53 -10.54
CA PRO A 45 -1.77 -4.59 -10.04
C PRO A 45 -2.16 -5.93 -9.44
N TYR A 46 -1.50 -7.02 -9.86
CA TYR A 46 -1.79 -8.39 -9.44
C TYR A 46 -0.94 -8.84 -8.25
N PHE A 47 0.25 -8.27 -8.10
CA PHE A 47 1.06 -8.53 -6.93
C PHE A 47 0.58 -7.65 -5.76
N PRO A 48 0.29 -8.27 -4.63
CA PRO A 48 -0.08 -7.54 -3.41
C PRO A 48 1.14 -6.87 -2.74
N LEU A 49 2.21 -6.66 -3.48
CA LEU A 49 3.36 -5.91 -3.05
C LEU A 49 2.97 -4.44 -3.03
N ASN A 50 2.71 -4.02 -1.91
CA ASN A 50 2.29 -2.83 -1.29
C ASN A 50 2.88 -1.57 -1.95
N GLY A 51 2.04 -0.82 -2.67
CA GLY A 51 2.30 0.60 -2.83
C GLY A 51 2.11 1.24 -1.46
N GLY A 52 3.15 1.88 -0.93
CA GLY A 52 3.07 2.58 0.36
C GLY A 52 2.18 3.81 0.29
N GLU A 53 2.00 4.38 -0.91
CA GLU A 53 1.23 5.59 -1.12
C GLU A 53 -0.26 5.28 -1.10
N ARG A 54 -0.97 5.86 -0.12
CA ARG A 54 -2.40 5.62 0.05
C ARG A 54 -3.13 6.89 0.49
N ALA A 55 -4.23 7.18 -0.18
CA ALA A 55 -5.26 8.08 0.31
C ALA A 55 -6.50 7.26 0.68
N PHE A 56 -7.12 7.55 1.79
CA PHE A 56 -8.26 6.78 2.29
C PHE A 56 -9.17 7.63 3.16
N GLU A 57 -10.42 7.22 3.25
CA GLU A 57 -11.37 7.83 4.16
C GLU A 57 -10.92 7.66 5.61
N LYS A 58 -11.16 8.68 6.41
CA LYS A 58 -10.82 8.69 7.84
C LYS A 58 -11.42 7.49 8.60
N SER A 59 -12.60 7.05 8.20
CA SER A 59 -13.30 5.88 8.72
C SER A 59 -12.47 4.60 8.60
N VAL A 60 -11.80 4.38 7.47
CA VAL A 60 -10.93 3.21 7.26
C VAL A 60 -9.83 3.18 8.33
N PHE A 61 -9.16 4.31 8.58
CA PHE A 61 -8.09 4.38 9.58
C PHE A 61 -8.58 4.07 10.99
N PHE A 62 -9.68 4.70 11.42
CA PHE A 62 -10.20 4.47 12.78
C PHE A 62 -10.66 3.05 13.03
N ASN A 63 -11.13 2.36 12.02
CA ASN A 63 -11.57 0.97 12.16
C ASN A 63 -10.39 -0.02 12.23
N ILE A 64 -9.23 0.34 11.71
CA ILE A 64 -8.07 -0.55 11.71
C ILE A 64 -7.05 -0.25 12.81
N ILE A 65 -7.00 0.97 13.35
CA ILE A 65 -5.94 1.42 14.25
C ILE A 65 -5.79 0.57 15.52
N LYS A 66 -6.87 -0.08 15.95
CA LYS A 66 -6.88 -0.97 17.12
C LYS A 66 -6.40 -2.40 16.80
N ASN A 67 -6.13 -2.71 15.53
CA ASN A 67 -5.70 -4.04 15.14
C ASN A 67 -4.23 -4.24 15.54
N PRO A 68 -3.87 -5.26 16.35
CA PRO A 68 -2.50 -5.48 16.79
C PRO A 68 -1.52 -5.82 15.66
N LEU A 69 -2.02 -6.15 14.48
CA LEU A 69 -1.20 -6.49 13.31
C LEU A 69 -0.76 -5.26 12.48
N ILE A 70 -1.09 -4.03 12.90
CA ILE A 70 -0.71 -2.80 12.16
C ILE A 70 0.75 -2.40 12.30
N SER A 71 1.53 -3.05 13.14
CA SER A 71 2.95 -2.74 13.33
C SER A 71 3.81 -3.16 12.12
N GLY A 72 4.85 -2.39 11.84
CA GLY A 72 5.76 -2.66 10.73
C GLY A 72 5.05 -2.71 9.38
N TRP A 73 5.30 -3.74 8.60
CA TRP A 73 4.67 -3.99 7.28
C TRP A 73 3.20 -4.42 7.36
N GLY A 74 2.65 -4.53 8.56
CA GLY A 74 1.29 -4.98 8.77
C GLY A 74 0.22 -3.96 8.38
N LEU A 75 0.49 -2.66 8.50
CA LEU A 75 -0.50 -1.60 8.28
C LEU A 75 -1.17 -1.72 6.91
N GLU A 76 -0.40 -1.83 5.84
CA GLU A 76 -0.92 -1.93 4.49
C GLU A 76 -1.73 -3.21 4.26
N SER A 77 -1.24 -4.32 4.83
CA SER A 77 -1.92 -5.61 4.76
C SER A 77 -3.27 -5.58 5.50
N VAL A 78 -3.31 -4.94 6.67
CA VAL A 78 -4.55 -4.75 7.46
C VAL A 78 -5.53 -3.86 6.73
N MET A 79 -5.07 -2.74 6.12
CA MET A 79 -5.93 -1.86 5.31
C MET A 79 -6.57 -2.61 4.14
N ASN A 80 -5.78 -3.38 3.40
CA ASN A 80 -6.26 -4.16 2.27
C ASN A 80 -7.28 -5.23 2.71
N ASP A 81 -7.00 -5.95 3.81
CA ASP A 81 -7.88 -6.97 4.35
C ASP A 81 -9.19 -6.38 4.86
N TYR A 82 -9.12 -5.25 5.57
CA TYR A 82 -10.30 -4.52 6.04
C TYR A 82 -11.20 -4.10 4.88
N CYS A 83 -10.64 -3.41 3.88
CA CYS A 83 -11.40 -2.97 2.72
C CYS A 83 -12.04 -4.16 1.98
N LYS A 84 -11.31 -5.26 1.82
CA LYS A 84 -11.82 -6.49 1.20
C LYS A 84 -12.98 -7.09 1.99
N LYS A 85 -12.84 -7.24 3.31
CA LYS A 85 -13.86 -7.86 4.18
C LYS A 85 -15.12 -7.01 4.33
N LYS A 86 -14.96 -5.69 4.30
CA LYS A 86 -16.08 -4.73 4.32
C LYS A 86 -16.63 -4.39 2.92
N THR A 87 -16.10 -5.04 1.88
CA THR A 87 -16.52 -4.82 0.47
C THR A 87 -16.40 -3.34 0.06
N LEU A 88 -15.40 -2.64 0.59
CA LEU A 88 -15.14 -1.25 0.28
C LEU A 88 -14.43 -1.12 -1.06
N MET A 89 -14.77 -0.08 -1.83
CA MET A 89 -14.14 0.15 -3.13
C MET A 89 -12.72 0.71 -2.96
N VAL A 90 -11.76 0.01 -3.54
CA VAL A 90 -10.34 0.39 -3.59
C VAL A 90 -9.95 0.66 -5.03
N LYS A 91 -9.52 1.89 -5.31
CA LYS A 91 -9.02 2.30 -6.64
C LYS A 91 -7.50 2.27 -6.65
N LYS A 92 -6.92 1.77 -7.73
CA LYS A 92 -5.47 1.83 -7.97
C LYS A 92 -5.20 2.86 -9.06
N ILE A 93 -4.27 3.77 -8.82
CA ILE A 93 -3.84 4.77 -9.81
C ILE A 93 -2.33 4.71 -10.00
N ARG A 94 -1.86 4.99 -11.21
CA ARG A 94 -0.42 5.11 -11.47
C ARG A 94 0.04 6.52 -11.12
N LEU A 95 1.17 6.61 -10.42
CA LEU A 95 1.87 7.84 -10.09
C LEU A 95 3.15 7.87 -10.93
N ASP A 96 3.06 8.52 -12.10
CA ASP A 96 4.15 8.56 -13.06
C ASP A 96 5.29 9.46 -12.54
N GLY A 97 6.55 9.03 -12.74
CA GLY A 97 7.73 9.75 -12.25
C GLY A 97 8.03 9.57 -10.77
N LEU A 98 7.20 8.82 -10.04
CA LEU A 98 7.44 8.50 -8.64
C LEU A 98 8.23 7.20 -8.52
N ASP A 99 9.38 7.27 -7.88
CA ASP A 99 10.23 6.12 -7.56
C ASP A 99 10.62 6.16 -6.07
N HIS A 100 11.37 5.19 -5.63
CA HIS A 100 11.92 5.18 -4.27
C HIS A 100 13.42 4.88 -4.33
N ILE A 101 14.16 5.26 -3.30
CA ILE A 101 15.56 4.88 -3.15
C ILE A 101 15.61 3.35 -3.12
N GLY A 102 15.99 2.77 -4.26
CA GLY A 102 15.91 1.34 -4.51
C GLY A 102 16.72 0.51 -3.50
N LEU A 103 16.33 -0.75 -3.35
CA LEU A 103 17.07 -1.74 -2.53
C LEU A 103 18.55 -1.87 -2.89
N GLN A 104 18.94 -1.48 -4.13
CA GLN A 104 20.35 -1.45 -4.56
C GLN A 104 21.19 -0.38 -3.84
N THR A 105 20.56 0.70 -3.39
CA THR A 105 21.21 1.77 -2.61
C THR A 105 21.11 1.51 -1.11
N LYS A 106 20.07 0.80 -0.67
CA LYS A 106 19.99 0.31 0.69
C LYS A 106 20.85 -0.96 0.76
N LYS A 107 21.92 -0.95 1.53
CA LYS A 107 22.81 -2.12 1.84
C LYS A 107 22.05 -3.28 2.54
N TYR A 108 20.84 -3.59 2.12
CA TYR A 108 20.06 -4.70 2.65
C TYR A 108 20.36 -5.93 1.79
N GLY A 109 21.09 -6.89 2.37
CA GLY A 109 21.37 -8.15 1.71
C GLY A 109 20.09 -8.95 1.44
N LEU A 110 20.21 -9.98 0.58
CA LEU A 110 19.11 -10.90 0.21
C LEU A 110 18.32 -11.42 1.42
N GLY A 111 18.97 -11.60 2.57
CA GLY A 111 18.32 -12.02 3.82
C GLY A 111 17.29 -11.03 4.36
N ALA A 112 17.53 -9.72 4.25
CA ALA A 112 16.56 -8.71 4.68
C ALA A 112 15.32 -8.69 3.77
N PHE A 113 15.51 -8.86 2.47
CA PHE A 113 14.42 -8.98 1.50
C PHE A 113 13.54 -10.23 1.74
N LEU A 114 14.18 -11.37 2.00
CA LEU A 114 13.46 -12.61 2.33
C LEU A 114 12.67 -12.47 3.64
N LYS A 115 13.25 -11.82 4.65
CA LYS A 115 12.56 -11.55 5.91
C LYS A 115 11.31 -10.69 5.69
N GLU A 116 11.42 -9.64 4.90
CA GLU A 116 10.28 -8.78 4.54
C GLU A 116 9.14 -9.59 3.90
N ILE A 117 9.46 -10.45 2.93
CA ILE A 117 8.46 -11.33 2.29
C ILE A 117 7.80 -12.24 3.33
N ILE A 118 8.58 -12.86 4.21
CA ILE A 118 8.06 -13.75 5.25
C ILE A 118 7.14 -12.99 6.21
N ASP A 119 7.52 -11.79 6.63
CA ASP A 119 6.72 -10.95 7.53
C ASP A 119 5.38 -10.57 6.89
N VAL A 120 5.39 -10.18 5.62
CA VAL A 120 4.16 -9.88 4.86
C VAL A 120 3.26 -11.11 4.74
N LEU A 121 3.82 -12.27 4.39
CA LEU A 121 3.06 -13.52 4.25
C LEU A 121 2.49 -13.98 5.60
N SER A 122 3.29 -13.93 6.67
CA SER A 122 2.83 -14.29 8.03
C SER A 122 1.68 -13.40 8.50
N THR A 123 1.77 -12.09 8.22
CA THR A 123 0.71 -11.15 8.52
C THR A 123 -0.58 -11.50 7.76
N LYS A 124 -0.49 -11.83 6.49
CA LYS A 124 -1.67 -12.26 5.69
C LYS A 124 -2.33 -13.51 6.25
N VAL A 125 -1.54 -14.50 6.68
CA VAL A 125 -2.08 -15.72 7.31
C VAL A 125 -2.82 -15.39 8.60
N LYS A 126 -2.26 -14.51 9.44
CA LYS A 126 -2.91 -14.06 10.68
C LYS A 126 -4.21 -13.30 10.41
N LEU A 127 -4.26 -12.50 9.35
CA LEU A 127 -5.43 -11.73 8.95
C LEU A 127 -6.63 -12.59 8.53
N ILE A 128 -6.44 -13.85 8.10
CA ILE A 128 -7.54 -14.76 7.76
C ILE A 128 -8.53 -14.88 8.92
N LYS A 129 -8.04 -14.88 10.16
CA LYS A 129 -8.85 -15.05 11.38
C LYS A 129 -9.39 -13.73 11.96
N VAL A 130 -8.97 -12.58 11.46
CA VAL A 130 -9.40 -11.27 11.97
C VAL A 130 -10.82 -10.99 11.53
N ARG A 131 -11.66 -10.55 12.47
CA ARG A 131 -12.98 -9.98 12.21
C ARG A 131 -12.94 -8.49 12.54
N TYR A 132 -13.60 -7.70 11.72
CA TYR A 132 -13.77 -6.25 11.92
C TYR A 132 -15.23 -5.98 12.26
N ASP A 133 -15.44 -5.35 13.36
CA ASP A 133 -16.77 -4.93 13.82
C ASP A 133 -17.39 -3.84 12.91
#